data_6f80e7ad87ce51314e22869a8929c823
#
_entry.id   6f80e7ad87ce51314e22869a8929c823
#
_cell.length_a   1.000
_cell.length_b   1.000
_cell.length_c   1.000
_cell.angle_alpha   90.00
_cell.angle_beta   90.00
_cell.angle_gamma   90.00
#
_symmetry.space_group_name_H-M   'P 1'
#
loop_
_entity.id
_entity.type
_entity.pdbx_description
1 polymer ?
#
loop_
_entity_poly.entity_id
_entity_poly.type
_entity_poly.pdbx_seq_one_letter_code
_entity_poly.pdbx_strand_id
1 'polypeptide(L)' 'MRAPMTALAPNIDSARRLAELDAQVRLAWHEYRDNLDGLRAADYEQREPAEWDQLQATLREVEAERARLAV' A
#
# COMPACT_ATOMS: atom_id res chain seq x y z
N MET A 1 8.57 36.24 -3.90
CA MET A 1 9.69 35.57 -3.27
C MET A 1 9.30 34.30 -2.56
N ARG A 2 8.30 34.42 -1.70
CA ARG A 2 7.90 33.27 -0.89
C ARG A 2 7.11 32.23 -1.67
N ALA A 3 6.46 32.64 -2.74
CA ALA A 3 5.56 31.77 -3.48
C ALA A 3 6.22 30.48 -3.95
N PRO A 4 7.42 30.51 -4.52
CA PRO A 4 8.06 29.25 -4.97
C PRO A 4 8.30 28.28 -3.83
N MET A 5 8.69 28.76 -2.67
CA MET A 5 8.92 27.88 -1.53
C MET A 5 7.63 27.28 -1.02
N THR A 6 6.57 28.07 -1.02
CA THR A 6 5.26 27.59 -0.63
C THR A 6 4.78 26.49 -1.55
N ALA A 7 5.03 26.63 -2.86
CA ALA A 7 4.63 25.63 -3.83
C ALA A 7 5.39 24.32 -3.65
N LEU A 8 6.65 24.39 -3.22
CA LEU A 8 7.47 23.20 -3.06
C LEU A 8 7.03 22.36 -1.86
N ALA A 9 6.57 22.99 -0.78
CA ALA A 9 6.22 22.26 0.42
C ALA A 9 5.14 21.19 0.18
N PRO A 10 4.02 21.50 -0.51
CA PRO A 10 3.03 20.47 -0.81
C PRO A 10 3.61 19.35 -1.68
N ASN A 11 4.47 19.68 -2.62
CA ASN A 11 5.08 18.69 -3.49
C ASN A 11 5.98 17.73 -2.72
N ILE A 12 6.72 18.25 -1.75
CA ILE A 12 7.59 17.44 -0.92
C ILE A 12 6.76 16.50 -0.06
N ASP A 13 5.67 17.02 0.52
CA ASP A 13 4.78 16.19 1.34
C ASP A 13 4.12 15.10 0.51
N SER A 14 3.71 15.41 -0.71
CA SER A 14 3.12 14.42 -1.59
C SER A 14 4.13 13.34 -1.95
N ALA A 15 5.37 13.71 -2.26
CA ALA A 15 6.40 12.75 -2.59
C ALA A 15 6.68 11.82 -1.40
N ARG A 16 6.72 12.38 -0.20
CA ARG A 16 6.92 11.58 1.01
C ARG A 16 5.76 10.60 1.20
N ARG A 17 4.54 11.09 1.02
CA ARG A 17 3.37 10.23 1.19
C ARG A 17 3.35 9.11 0.15
N LEU A 18 3.71 9.40 -1.09
CA LEU A 18 3.78 8.37 -2.13
C LEU A 18 4.79 7.29 -1.77
N ALA A 19 5.93 7.68 -1.20
CA ALA A 19 6.94 6.71 -0.76
C ALA A 19 6.40 5.84 0.36
N GLU A 20 5.62 6.41 1.29
CA GLU A 20 4.98 5.65 2.35
C GLU A 20 3.98 4.66 1.79
N LEU A 21 3.21 5.08 0.80
CA LEU A 21 2.24 4.19 0.16
C LEU A 21 2.93 3.03 -0.55
N ASP A 22 4.04 3.29 -1.21
CA ASP A 22 4.83 2.22 -1.81
C ASP A 22 5.32 1.22 -0.76
N ALA A 23 5.75 1.72 0.39
CA ALA A 23 6.17 0.85 1.48
C ALA A 23 5.01 0.01 2.00
N GLN A 24 3.80 0.60 2.08
CA GLN A 24 2.62 -0.13 2.50
C GLN A 24 2.28 -1.26 1.54
N VAL A 25 2.43 -1.02 0.24
CA VAL A 25 2.19 -2.07 -0.75
C VAL A 25 3.17 -3.22 -0.56
N ARG A 26 4.45 -2.91 -0.40
CA ARG A 26 5.45 -3.96 -0.21
C ARG A 26 5.18 -4.76 1.06
N LEU A 27 4.80 -4.07 2.14
CA LEU A 27 4.47 -4.73 3.39
C LEU A 27 3.26 -5.64 3.25
N ALA A 28 2.23 -5.16 2.54
CA ALA A 28 1.01 -5.93 2.34
C ALA A 28 1.30 -7.25 1.60
N TRP A 29 2.12 -7.19 0.54
CA TRP A 29 2.52 -8.40 -0.18
C TRP A 29 3.36 -9.32 0.70
N HIS A 30 4.24 -8.74 1.50
CA HIS A 30 5.08 -9.52 2.40
C HIS A 30 4.22 -10.26 3.43
N GLU A 31 3.25 -9.56 4.02
CA GLU A 31 2.36 -10.18 4.99
C GLU A 31 1.51 -11.27 4.36
N TYR A 32 1.03 -11.03 3.15
CA TYR A 32 0.26 -12.05 2.44
C TYR A 32 1.08 -13.32 2.28
N ARG A 33 2.31 -13.21 1.82
CA ARG A 33 3.17 -14.37 1.64
C ARG A 33 3.55 -15.01 2.97
N ASP A 34 3.88 -14.20 3.98
CA ASP A 34 4.26 -14.72 5.28
C ASP A 34 3.13 -15.49 5.94
N ASN A 35 1.91 -14.96 5.84
CA ASN A 35 0.77 -15.60 6.49
C ASN A 35 0.40 -16.92 5.85
N LEU A 36 0.84 -17.16 4.63
CA LEU A 36 0.59 -18.41 3.92
C LEU A 36 1.79 -19.33 3.90
N ASP A 37 2.96 -18.84 4.34
CA ASP A 37 4.17 -19.61 4.30
C ASP A 37 4.09 -20.80 5.26
N GLY A 38 4.53 -21.97 4.78
CA GLY A 38 4.56 -23.16 5.58
C GLY A 38 3.21 -23.85 5.79
N LEU A 39 2.14 -23.30 5.23
CA LEU A 39 0.83 -23.94 5.35
C LEU A 39 0.73 -25.13 4.41
N ARG A 40 0.07 -26.19 4.90
CA ARG A 40 -0.23 -27.36 4.08
C ARG A 40 -1.37 -27.05 3.14
N ALA A 41 -1.53 -27.88 2.10
CA ALA A 41 -2.49 -27.61 1.02
C ALA A 41 -3.88 -27.26 1.54
N ALA A 42 -4.40 -28.06 2.48
CA ALA A 42 -5.76 -27.81 3.00
C ALA A 42 -5.84 -26.52 3.78
N ASP A 43 -4.84 -26.25 4.61
CA ASP A 43 -4.81 -25.01 5.39
C ASP A 43 -4.61 -23.80 4.48
N TYR A 44 -3.77 -23.95 3.47
CA TYR A 44 -3.54 -22.91 2.49
C TYR A 44 -4.84 -22.53 1.78
N GLU A 45 -5.55 -23.55 1.28
CA GLU A 45 -6.80 -23.30 0.55
C GLU A 45 -7.84 -22.65 1.41
N GLN A 46 -7.85 -22.98 2.70
CA GLN A 46 -8.80 -22.39 3.61
C GLN A 46 -8.45 -20.95 3.97
N ARG A 47 -7.17 -20.65 4.09
CA ARG A 47 -6.69 -19.35 4.56
C ARG A 47 -6.50 -18.33 3.45
N GLU A 48 -6.11 -18.80 2.28
CA GLU A 48 -5.68 -17.92 1.19
C GLU A 48 -6.77 -16.92 0.76
N PRO A 49 -8.05 -17.29 0.63
CA PRO A 49 -9.04 -16.31 0.19
C PRO A 49 -9.17 -15.10 1.12
N ALA A 50 -9.09 -15.31 2.43
CA ALA A 50 -9.16 -14.21 3.37
C ALA A 50 -7.91 -13.33 3.29
N GLU A 51 -6.74 -13.95 3.16
CA GLU A 51 -5.50 -13.19 3.03
C GLU A 51 -5.48 -12.40 1.72
N TRP A 52 -5.97 -13.01 0.65
CA TRP A 52 -6.07 -12.33 -0.64
C TRP A 52 -7.00 -11.12 -0.55
N ASP A 53 -8.17 -11.30 0.09
CA ASP A 53 -9.13 -10.21 0.25
C ASP A 53 -8.52 -9.04 1.04
N GLN A 54 -7.76 -9.35 2.08
CA GLN A 54 -7.11 -8.32 2.87
C GLN A 54 -6.07 -7.57 2.05
N LEU A 55 -5.27 -8.30 1.28
CA LEU A 55 -4.29 -7.70 0.39
C LEU A 55 -4.98 -6.76 -0.61
N GLN A 56 -6.03 -7.25 -1.24
CA GLN A 56 -6.74 -6.45 -2.23
C GLN A 56 -7.37 -5.20 -1.63
N ALA A 57 -7.88 -5.29 -0.40
CA ALA A 57 -8.43 -4.13 0.28
C ALA A 57 -7.35 -3.06 0.50
N THR A 58 -6.17 -3.48 0.96
CA THR A 58 -5.06 -2.55 1.16
C THR A 58 -4.64 -1.92 -0.16
N LEU A 59 -4.54 -2.71 -1.22
CA LEU A 59 -4.13 -2.18 -2.52
C LEU A 59 -5.14 -1.15 -3.05
N ARG A 60 -6.42 -1.40 -2.84
CA ARG A 60 -7.46 -0.45 -3.27
C ARG A 60 -7.36 0.85 -2.49
N GLU A 61 -7.11 0.78 -1.20
CA GLU A 61 -6.95 1.98 -0.37
C GLU A 61 -5.75 2.80 -0.81
N VAL A 62 -4.64 2.11 -1.11
CA VAL A 62 -3.43 2.79 -1.57
C VAL A 62 -3.69 3.47 -2.91
N GLU A 63 -4.36 2.77 -3.84
CA GLU A 63 -4.67 3.36 -5.14
C GLU A 63 -5.57 4.57 -5.02
N ALA A 64 -6.56 4.50 -4.14
CA ALA A 64 -7.46 5.64 -3.93
C ALA A 64 -6.69 6.85 -3.40
N GLU A 65 -5.77 6.63 -2.48
CA GLU A 65 -4.99 7.71 -1.94
C GLU A 65 -4.01 8.28 -2.95
N ARG A 66 -3.40 7.41 -3.77
CA ARG A 66 -2.54 7.87 -4.86
C ARG A 66 -3.30 8.76 -5.82
N ALA A 67 -4.52 8.38 -6.15
CA ALA A 67 -5.34 9.19 -7.04
C ALA A 67 -5.60 10.57 -6.47
N ARG A 68 -5.83 10.65 -5.16
CA ARG A 68 -6.03 11.96 -4.51
C ARG A 68 -4.78 12.81 -4.54
N LEU A 69 -3.61 12.18 -4.40
CA LEU A 69 -2.34 12.91 -4.40
C LEU A 69 -1.91 13.34 -5.79
N ALA A 70 -2.41 12.68 -6.81
CA ALA A 70 -2.05 12.99 -8.20
C ALA A 70 -2.75 14.24 -8.72
N VAL A 71 -3.76 14.74 -8.05
CA VAL A 71 -4.56 15.88 -8.50
C VAL A 71 -3.98 17.27 -8.13
#